data_5991d271bd9936d88367ff751f677349
#
_entry.id   5991d271bd9936d88367ff751f677349
#
_cell.length_a   1.000
_cell.length_b   1.000
_cell.length_c   1.000
_cell.angle_alpha   90.00
_cell.angle_beta   90.00
_cell.angle_gamma   90.00
#
_symmetry.space_group_name_H-M   'P 1'
#
loop_
_entity.id
_entity.type
_entity.pdbx_description
1 polymer ?
#
loop_
_entity_poly.entity_id
_entity_poly.type
_entity_poly.pdbx_seq_one_letter_code
_entity_poly.pdbx_strand_id
1 'polypeptide(L)'
;SRQTYEEYFARIKSGDPSKLVVIIDEAQFVAKRDASFMEAVAKLKKHKLYPGPVLIILATSSTVWATQEAAEQFKGAEMKLESLNFLEVVRHFESLPVAEIVRIYGAIGGVPAYLDKWDAAKSFKDNICRLVLTPSGALYGEADAVISAELRELSAYSTILAAIARGENKLNDIFHATGFSRAKISVYLKNLAAFNIVEKVVSFETGGWENAKKGVYQIKDTFVNFWFKFVYPNMSNLYLLSPEEFYDTYIEKELDAYLER
;
A
#
# COMPACT_ATOMS: atom_id res chain seq x y z
N SER A 1 5.09 24.17 -31.80
CA SER A 1 4.24 22.98 -31.91
C SER A 1 4.53 22.06 -30.74
N ARG A 2 3.48 21.53 -30.13
CA ARG A 2 3.62 20.59 -28.99
C ARG A 2 4.12 19.26 -29.57
N GLN A 3 5.27 18.76 -29.09
CA GLN A 3 5.86 17.49 -29.53
C GLN A 3 4.92 16.34 -29.16
N THR A 4 4.67 15.41 -30.09
CA THR A 4 3.87 14.20 -29.82
C THR A 4 4.69 13.12 -29.11
N TYR A 5 4.06 12.17 -28.42
CA TYR A 5 4.75 11.03 -27.81
C TYR A 5 5.48 10.19 -28.86
N GLU A 6 4.94 10.05 -30.06
CA GLU A 6 5.60 9.32 -31.15
C GLU A 6 6.89 10.01 -31.58
N GLU A 7 6.89 11.34 -31.77
CA GLU A 7 8.10 12.11 -32.06
C GLU A 7 9.13 12.02 -30.93
N TYR A 8 8.66 11.97 -29.67
CA TYR A 8 9.54 11.79 -28.53
C TYR A 8 10.18 10.40 -28.53
N PHE A 9 9.41 9.33 -28.67
CA PHE A 9 9.92 7.96 -28.71
C PHE A 9 10.83 7.71 -29.92
N ALA A 10 10.53 8.28 -31.07
CA ALA A 10 11.38 8.17 -32.27
C ALA A 10 12.77 8.81 -32.11
N ARG A 11 12.93 9.71 -31.13
CA ARG A 11 14.22 10.36 -30.83
C ARG A 11 15.04 9.66 -29.77
N ILE A 12 14.48 8.67 -29.08
CA ILE A 12 15.21 7.92 -28.05
C ILE A 12 16.35 7.17 -28.73
N LYS A 13 17.58 7.41 -28.25
CA LYS A 13 18.77 6.70 -28.68
C LYS A 13 19.22 5.77 -27.57
N SER A 14 19.50 4.51 -27.90
CA SER A 14 20.18 3.59 -27.00
C SER A 14 21.69 3.75 -27.12
N GLY A 15 22.41 3.61 -25.99
CA GLY A 15 23.87 3.50 -26.00
C GLY A 15 24.34 2.21 -26.68
N ASP A 16 23.49 1.17 -26.71
CA ASP A 16 23.67 -0.06 -27.44
C ASP A 16 22.62 -0.09 -28.58
N PRO A 17 23.05 0.02 -29.86
CA PRO A 17 22.10 0.03 -30.98
C PRO A 17 21.35 -1.30 -31.17
N SER A 18 21.79 -2.38 -30.53
CA SER A 18 21.16 -3.70 -30.66
C SER A 18 19.91 -3.87 -29.81
N LYS A 19 19.67 -3.01 -28.80
CA LYS A 19 18.52 -3.13 -27.88
C LYS A 19 18.13 -1.79 -27.27
N LEU A 20 16.85 -1.64 -26.95
CA LEU A 20 16.29 -0.48 -26.26
C LEU A 20 15.47 -0.94 -25.06
N VAL A 21 15.73 -0.39 -23.88
CA VAL A 21 14.90 -0.55 -22.69
C VAL A 21 14.26 0.80 -22.37
N VAL A 22 12.95 0.84 -22.30
CA VAL A 22 12.18 2.03 -21.93
C VAL A 22 11.41 1.74 -20.66
N ILE A 23 11.68 2.49 -19.61
CA ILE A 23 10.99 2.38 -18.32
C ILE A 23 10.16 3.63 -18.14
N ILE A 24 8.86 3.48 -17.90
CA ILE A 24 7.92 4.57 -17.67
C ILE A 24 7.29 4.34 -16.31
N ASP A 25 7.68 5.19 -15.37
CA ASP A 25 7.17 5.14 -14.01
C ASP A 25 5.84 5.88 -13.90
N GLU A 26 4.95 5.38 -13.04
CA GLU A 26 3.60 5.91 -12.80
C GLU A 26 2.81 6.15 -14.10
N ALA A 27 2.92 5.21 -15.03
CA ALA A 27 2.39 5.33 -16.40
C ALA A 27 0.88 5.62 -16.45
N GLN A 28 0.10 5.21 -15.44
CA GLN A 28 -1.33 5.46 -15.35
C GLN A 28 -1.69 6.95 -15.29
N PHE A 29 -0.83 7.80 -14.74
CA PHE A 29 -1.12 9.24 -14.68
C PHE A 29 -1.10 9.89 -16.06
N VAL A 30 -0.20 9.44 -16.92
CA VAL A 30 -0.13 9.92 -18.30
C VAL A 30 -1.27 9.32 -19.11
N ALA A 31 -1.47 8.00 -18.99
CA ALA A 31 -2.52 7.28 -19.72
C ALA A 31 -3.93 7.82 -19.45
N LYS A 32 -4.24 8.13 -18.20
CA LYS A 32 -5.55 8.72 -17.81
C LYS A 32 -5.77 10.13 -18.36
N ARG A 33 -4.70 10.88 -18.68
CA ARG A 33 -4.79 12.26 -19.18
C ARG A 33 -4.79 12.35 -20.69
N ASP A 34 -4.14 11.40 -21.35
CA ASP A 34 -3.92 11.46 -22.79
C ASP A 34 -3.85 10.06 -23.40
N ALA A 35 -4.93 9.66 -24.06
CA ALA A 35 -5.02 8.35 -24.72
C ALA A 35 -3.96 8.13 -25.81
N SER A 36 -3.44 9.21 -26.43
CA SER A 36 -2.39 9.12 -27.46
C SER A 36 -1.08 8.55 -26.93
N PHE A 37 -0.84 8.65 -25.60
CA PHE A 37 0.30 8.02 -24.95
C PHE A 37 0.32 6.50 -25.11
N MET A 38 -0.80 5.84 -24.83
CA MET A 38 -0.92 4.39 -24.93
C MET A 38 -0.78 3.90 -26.37
N GLU A 39 -1.31 4.66 -27.33
CA GLU A 39 -1.14 4.39 -28.76
C GLU A 39 0.33 4.48 -29.18
N ALA A 40 1.05 5.49 -28.72
CA ALA A 40 2.47 5.66 -29.01
C ALA A 40 3.32 4.53 -28.40
N VAL A 41 3.03 4.11 -27.16
CA VAL A 41 3.67 2.95 -26.53
C VAL A 41 3.40 1.66 -27.33
N ALA A 42 2.17 1.46 -27.79
CA ALA A 42 1.83 0.32 -28.65
C ALA A 42 2.56 0.31 -29.98
N LYS A 43 2.80 1.49 -30.60
CA LYS A 43 3.60 1.64 -31.81
C LYS A 43 5.08 1.36 -31.56
N LEU A 44 5.62 1.79 -30.42
CA LEU A 44 6.98 1.48 -30.01
C LEU A 44 7.17 -0.03 -29.83
N LYS A 45 6.24 -0.71 -29.14
CA LYS A 45 6.23 -2.16 -28.98
C LYS A 45 6.23 -2.93 -30.32
N LYS A 46 5.53 -2.42 -31.32
CA LYS A 46 5.41 -3.03 -32.66
C LYS A 46 6.60 -2.71 -33.58
N HIS A 47 7.70 -2.22 -33.06
CA HIS A 47 8.91 -1.82 -33.82
C HIS A 47 8.66 -0.75 -34.92
N LYS A 48 7.57 0.00 -34.80
CA LYS A 48 7.27 1.06 -35.78
C LYS A 48 8.06 2.35 -35.55
N LEU A 49 8.60 2.53 -34.35
CA LEU A 49 9.34 3.73 -33.96
C LEU A 49 10.82 3.44 -33.67
N TYR A 50 11.21 2.17 -33.55
CA TYR A 50 12.58 1.74 -33.32
C TYR A 50 12.87 0.44 -34.07
N PRO A 51 13.99 0.34 -34.80
CA PRO A 51 14.26 -0.83 -35.68
C PRO A 51 14.72 -2.09 -34.95
N GLY A 52 15.22 -1.97 -33.72
CA GLY A 52 15.74 -3.08 -32.93
C GLY A 52 14.75 -3.62 -31.89
N PRO A 53 15.17 -4.62 -31.10
CA PRO A 53 14.38 -5.15 -29.99
C PRO A 53 14.12 -4.05 -28.93
N VAL A 54 12.89 -3.95 -28.46
CA VAL A 54 12.48 -3.01 -27.43
C VAL A 54 11.84 -3.76 -26.26
N LEU A 55 12.38 -3.54 -25.06
CA LEU A 55 11.72 -3.91 -23.80
C LEU A 55 11.05 -2.65 -23.23
N ILE A 56 9.75 -2.72 -23.01
CA ILE A 56 8.99 -1.64 -22.38
C ILE A 56 8.52 -2.13 -21.01
N ILE A 57 8.86 -1.37 -19.97
CA ILE A 57 8.43 -1.59 -18.59
C ILE A 57 7.53 -0.41 -18.20
N LEU A 58 6.25 -0.70 -17.96
CA LEU A 58 5.29 0.27 -17.41
C LEU A 58 5.15 -0.01 -15.92
N ALA A 59 5.70 0.84 -15.08
CA ALA A 59 5.51 0.78 -13.65
C ALA A 59 4.27 1.58 -13.25
N THR A 60 3.54 1.10 -12.25
CA THR A 60 2.32 1.75 -11.75
C THR A 60 2.04 1.36 -10.31
N SER A 61 1.55 2.30 -9.52
CA SER A 61 1.00 2.06 -8.18
C SER A 61 -0.48 1.61 -8.22
N SER A 62 -1.17 1.73 -9.37
CA SER A 62 -2.58 1.36 -9.53
C SER A 62 -2.74 -0.08 -10.01
N THR A 63 -3.11 -0.97 -9.09
CA THR A 63 -3.41 -2.37 -9.41
C THR A 63 -4.55 -2.49 -10.43
N VAL A 64 -5.60 -1.65 -10.30
CA VAL A 64 -6.74 -1.66 -11.22
C VAL A 64 -6.31 -1.30 -12.63
N TRP A 65 -5.50 -0.25 -12.79
CA TRP A 65 -4.99 0.14 -14.09
C TRP A 65 -4.11 -0.96 -14.72
N ALA A 66 -3.22 -1.57 -13.93
CA ALA A 66 -2.35 -2.64 -14.40
C ALA A 66 -3.13 -3.86 -14.91
N THR A 67 -4.09 -4.34 -14.13
CA THR A 67 -4.80 -5.61 -14.40
C THR A 67 -5.94 -5.47 -15.39
N GLN A 68 -6.56 -4.31 -15.51
CA GLN A 68 -7.72 -4.10 -16.39
C GLN A 68 -7.34 -3.36 -17.68
N GLU A 69 -6.72 -2.17 -17.56
CA GLU A 69 -6.49 -1.31 -18.72
C GLU A 69 -5.20 -1.66 -19.47
N ALA A 70 -4.07 -1.74 -18.76
CA ALA A 70 -2.79 -2.01 -19.37
C ALA A 70 -2.66 -3.46 -19.89
N ALA A 71 -3.15 -4.43 -19.10
CA ALA A 71 -3.10 -5.85 -19.46
C ALA A 71 -3.89 -6.16 -20.73
N GLU A 72 -5.10 -5.59 -20.90
CA GLU A 72 -5.90 -5.77 -22.12
C GLU A 72 -5.20 -5.19 -23.35
N GLN A 73 -4.58 -4.03 -23.21
CA GLN A 73 -3.97 -3.33 -24.33
C GLN A 73 -2.62 -3.91 -24.73
N PHE A 74 -1.78 -4.32 -23.79
CA PHE A 74 -0.41 -4.72 -24.09
C PHE A 74 -0.18 -6.22 -24.13
N LYS A 75 -1.01 -7.05 -23.50
CA LYS A 75 -0.84 -8.51 -23.43
C LYS A 75 0.60 -8.91 -23.07
N GLY A 76 1.19 -8.18 -22.12
CA GLY A 76 2.55 -8.37 -21.64
C GLY A 76 2.60 -9.30 -20.43
N ALA A 77 3.81 -9.55 -19.94
CA ALA A 77 4.00 -10.17 -18.63
C ALA A 77 3.69 -9.13 -17.53
N GLU A 78 2.96 -9.56 -16.51
CA GLU A 78 2.70 -8.78 -15.31
C GLU A 78 3.66 -9.24 -14.21
N MET A 79 4.28 -8.27 -13.53
CA MET A 79 5.08 -8.53 -12.34
C MET A 79 4.55 -7.64 -11.21
N LYS A 80 4.06 -8.27 -10.16
CA LYS A 80 3.67 -7.58 -8.94
C LYS A 80 4.83 -7.57 -7.96
N LEU A 81 5.25 -6.38 -7.54
CA LEU A 81 6.22 -6.21 -6.47
C LEU A 81 5.46 -6.19 -5.15
N GLU A 82 5.71 -7.19 -4.31
CA GLU A 82 5.16 -7.24 -2.95
C GLU A 82 6.14 -6.59 -1.98
N SER A 83 5.62 -6.14 -0.83
CA SER A 83 6.46 -5.74 0.30
C SER A 83 7.31 -6.92 0.77
N LEU A 84 8.47 -6.64 1.35
CA LEU A 84 9.33 -7.67 1.92
C LEU A 84 8.57 -8.48 2.97
N ASN A 85 8.70 -9.79 2.91
CA ASN A 85 8.17 -10.66 3.95
C ASN A 85 9.04 -10.61 5.22
N PHE A 86 8.57 -11.22 6.32
CA PHE A 86 9.29 -11.16 7.59
C PHE A 86 10.74 -11.65 7.51
N LEU A 87 11.01 -12.74 6.79
CA LEU A 87 12.37 -13.27 6.67
C LEU A 87 13.29 -12.36 5.85
N GLU A 88 12.75 -11.64 4.89
CA GLU A 88 13.50 -10.64 4.12
C GLU A 88 13.79 -9.42 4.99
N VAL A 89 12.86 -8.99 5.86
CA VAL A 89 13.10 -7.92 6.83
C VAL A 89 14.12 -8.32 7.89
N VAL A 90 14.15 -9.60 8.32
CA VAL A 90 15.22 -10.12 9.19
C VAL A 90 16.59 -9.99 8.50
N ARG A 91 16.69 -10.27 7.21
CA ARG A 91 17.93 -10.08 6.44
C ARG A 91 18.29 -8.61 6.26
N HIS A 92 17.29 -7.74 6.16
CA HIS A 92 17.53 -6.28 6.06
C HIS A 92 18.14 -5.72 7.36
N PHE A 93 17.75 -6.25 8.51
CA PHE A 93 18.21 -5.82 9.84
C PHE A 93 19.07 -6.89 10.55
N GLU A 94 20.06 -7.46 9.87
CA GLU A 94 20.90 -8.57 10.38
C GLU A 94 21.53 -8.31 11.76
N SER A 95 21.76 -7.04 12.12
CA SER A 95 22.37 -6.65 13.40
C SER A 95 21.39 -6.54 14.57
N LEU A 96 20.09 -6.57 14.33
CA LEU A 96 19.07 -6.41 15.37
C LEU A 96 18.59 -7.76 15.92
N PRO A 97 18.21 -7.82 17.21
CA PRO A 97 17.54 -8.99 17.78
C PRO A 97 16.22 -9.27 17.05
N VAL A 98 15.88 -10.53 16.84
CA VAL A 98 14.65 -10.95 16.16
C VAL A 98 13.40 -10.38 16.84
N ALA A 99 13.37 -10.29 18.17
CA ALA A 99 12.26 -9.70 18.92
C ALA A 99 12.03 -8.21 18.56
N GLU A 100 13.10 -7.46 18.29
CA GLU A 100 13.02 -6.08 17.81
C GLU A 100 12.49 -6.04 16.39
N ILE A 101 12.96 -6.93 15.52
CA ILE A 101 12.50 -7.01 14.13
C ILE A 101 11.01 -7.37 14.05
N VAL A 102 10.51 -8.22 14.96
CA VAL A 102 9.06 -8.50 15.10
C VAL A 102 8.29 -7.22 15.37
N ARG A 103 8.77 -6.37 16.29
CA ARG A 103 8.13 -5.07 16.59
C ARG A 103 8.16 -4.13 15.38
N ILE A 104 9.30 -4.03 14.71
CA ILE A 104 9.46 -3.20 13.49
C ILE A 104 8.47 -3.67 12.42
N TYR A 105 8.48 -4.97 12.10
CA TYR A 105 7.61 -5.54 11.08
C TYR A 105 6.13 -5.39 11.44
N GLY A 106 5.77 -5.60 12.71
CA GLY A 106 4.41 -5.44 13.21
C GLY A 106 3.90 -3.99 13.18
N ALA A 107 4.80 -3.00 13.20
CA ALA A 107 4.43 -1.58 13.16
C ALA A 107 4.46 -0.98 11.75
N ILE A 108 5.55 -1.19 10.98
CA ILE A 108 5.75 -0.53 9.68
C ILE A 108 5.78 -1.49 8.48
N GLY A 109 5.63 -2.80 8.72
CA GLY A 109 5.60 -3.81 7.67
C GLY A 109 6.93 -3.99 6.96
N GLY A 110 6.85 -4.45 5.71
CA GLY A 110 8.00 -4.76 4.87
C GLY A 110 8.21 -3.81 3.69
N VAL A 111 7.65 -2.60 3.70
CA VAL A 111 7.85 -1.63 2.62
C VAL A 111 9.29 -1.10 2.68
N PRO A 112 10.14 -1.34 1.65
CA PRO A 112 11.56 -0.96 1.71
C PRO A 112 11.78 0.52 2.05
N ALA A 113 10.98 1.41 1.46
CA ALA A 113 11.06 2.85 1.70
C ALA A 113 10.79 3.23 3.17
N TYR A 114 10.03 2.45 3.94
CA TYR A 114 9.80 2.65 5.36
C TYR A 114 10.97 2.09 6.19
N LEU A 115 11.45 0.90 5.83
CA LEU A 115 12.58 0.25 6.50
C LEU A 115 13.86 1.08 6.38
N ASP A 116 14.11 1.69 5.21
CA ASP A 116 15.26 2.57 4.98
C ASP A 116 15.24 3.85 5.85
N LYS A 117 14.08 4.24 6.39
CA LYS A 117 13.97 5.37 7.33
C LYS A 117 14.19 4.96 8.79
N TRP A 118 14.18 3.66 9.07
CA TRP A 118 14.40 3.15 10.41
C TRP A 118 15.86 3.29 10.83
N ASP A 119 16.09 3.85 12.01
CA ASP A 119 17.43 4.00 12.57
C ASP A 119 17.68 2.85 13.57
N ALA A 120 18.51 1.88 13.17
CA ALA A 120 18.83 0.73 13.97
C ALA A 120 19.63 1.06 15.27
N ALA A 121 20.19 2.27 15.37
CA ALA A 121 20.87 2.73 16.58
C ALA A 121 19.92 3.33 17.64
N LYS A 122 18.64 3.55 17.28
CA LYS A 122 17.63 4.11 18.18
C LYS A 122 16.66 3.03 18.67
N SER A 123 16.05 3.29 19.81
CA SER A 123 15.00 2.41 20.34
C SER A 123 13.78 2.35 19.40
N PHE A 124 12.95 1.32 19.54
CA PHE A 124 11.68 1.21 18.84
C PHE A 124 10.81 2.46 19.09
N LYS A 125 10.68 2.88 20.36
CA LYS A 125 9.95 4.07 20.75
C LYS A 125 10.45 5.32 20.02
N ASP A 126 11.77 5.57 20.02
CA ASP A 126 12.34 6.77 19.38
C ASP A 126 12.05 6.79 17.88
N ASN A 127 12.13 5.62 17.21
CA ASN A 127 11.80 5.52 15.81
C ASN A 127 10.32 5.78 15.53
N ILE A 128 9.39 5.21 16.29
CA ILE A 128 7.96 5.48 16.14
C ILE A 128 7.66 6.96 16.40
N CYS A 129 8.19 7.53 17.48
CA CYS A 129 8.01 8.96 17.78
C CYS A 129 8.48 9.85 16.61
N ARG A 130 9.68 9.60 16.11
CA ARG A 130 10.30 10.38 15.03
C ARG A 130 9.62 10.20 13.67
N LEU A 131 9.27 8.96 13.31
CA LEU A 131 8.77 8.65 11.97
C LEU A 131 7.26 8.83 11.83
N VAL A 132 6.51 8.43 12.86
CA VAL A 132 5.05 8.27 12.79
C VAL A 132 4.30 9.36 13.54
N LEU A 133 4.80 9.77 14.74
CA LEU A 133 4.06 10.66 15.64
C LEU A 133 4.47 12.14 15.52
N THR A 134 5.60 12.43 14.90
CA THR A 134 6.08 13.80 14.67
C THR A 134 5.54 14.34 13.34
N PRO A 135 4.97 15.55 13.27
CA PRO A 135 4.42 16.11 12.01
C PRO A 135 5.40 16.17 10.84
N SER A 136 6.71 16.32 11.10
CA SER A 136 7.76 16.27 10.08
C SER A 136 8.28 14.85 9.80
N GLY A 137 7.75 13.84 10.47
CA GLY A 137 8.14 12.45 10.32
C GLY A 137 7.77 11.89 8.94
N ALA A 138 8.64 11.06 8.39
CA ALA A 138 8.48 10.55 7.03
C ALA A 138 7.22 9.69 6.83
N LEU A 139 6.65 9.13 7.90
CA LEU A 139 5.45 8.29 7.85
C LEU A 139 4.22 8.93 8.49
N TYR A 140 4.30 10.19 8.92
CA TYR A 140 3.20 10.88 9.62
C TYR A 140 1.89 10.96 8.83
N GLY A 141 1.97 11.25 7.54
CA GLY A 141 0.79 11.31 6.66
C GLY A 141 0.62 10.12 5.72
N GLU A 142 1.45 9.10 5.88
CA GLU A 142 1.57 8.02 4.90
C GLU A 142 0.32 7.13 4.85
N ALA A 143 -0.30 6.82 6.00
CA ALA A 143 -1.52 6.03 6.03
C ALA A 143 -2.68 6.72 5.29
N ASP A 144 -2.81 8.03 5.43
CA ASP A 144 -3.80 8.83 4.70
C ASP A 144 -3.45 8.89 3.21
N ALA A 145 -2.17 8.99 2.86
CA ALA A 145 -1.71 8.98 1.48
C ALA A 145 -2.04 7.66 0.78
N VAL A 146 -1.77 6.51 1.43
CA VAL A 146 -2.10 5.17 0.90
C VAL A 146 -3.60 5.03 0.63
N ILE A 147 -4.44 5.52 1.54
CA ILE A 147 -5.90 5.40 1.40
C ILE A 147 -6.43 6.39 0.37
N SER A 148 -5.96 7.63 0.36
CA SER A 148 -6.44 8.69 -0.53
C SER A 148 -6.01 8.52 -1.98
N ALA A 149 -4.97 7.76 -2.23
CA ALA A 149 -4.50 7.47 -3.59
C ALA A 149 -5.58 6.83 -4.47
N GLU A 150 -6.45 6.00 -3.87
CA GLU A 150 -7.44 5.21 -4.60
C GLU A 150 -8.91 5.51 -4.18
N LEU A 151 -9.14 6.14 -3.01
CA LEU A 151 -10.47 6.30 -2.42
C LEU A 151 -10.84 7.78 -2.24
N ARG A 152 -12.12 8.13 -2.47
CA ARG A 152 -12.59 9.52 -2.40
C ARG A 152 -13.30 9.89 -1.11
N GLU A 153 -14.09 8.99 -0.53
CA GLU A 153 -14.86 9.24 0.71
C GLU A 153 -14.09 8.80 1.96
N LEU A 154 -12.95 9.46 2.24
CA LEU A 154 -11.97 9.02 3.24
C LEU A 154 -12.57 8.78 4.62
N SER A 155 -13.46 9.63 5.12
CA SER A 155 -14.03 9.52 6.47
C SER A 155 -14.78 8.21 6.70
N ALA A 156 -15.56 7.76 5.71
CA ALA A 156 -16.31 6.51 5.82
C ALA A 156 -15.39 5.28 5.78
N TYR A 157 -14.39 5.28 4.90
CA TYR A 157 -13.38 4.23 4.84
C TYR A 157 -12.55 4.18 6.12
N SER A 158 -12.09 5.32 6.63
CA SER A 158 -11.32 5.41 7.88
C SER A 158 -12.12 4.90 9.09
N THR A 159 -13.42 5.19 9.15
CA THR A 159 -14.30 4.65 10.21
C THR A 159 -14.36 3.11 10.18
N ILE A 160 -14.46 2.51 8.99
CA ILE A 160 -14.48 1.05 8.83
C ILE A 160 -13.12 0.45 9.17
N LEU A 161 -12.02 1.05 8.69
CA LEU A 161 -10.66 0.59 8.98
C LEU A 161 -10.34 0.67 10.47
N ALA A 162 -10.76 1.74 11.16
CA ALA A 162 -10.61 1.87 12.60
C ALA A 162 -11.39 0.78 13.37
N ALA A 163 -12.57 0.39 12.91
CA ALA A 163 -13.32 -0.72 13.50
C ALA A 163 -12.56 -2.05 13.33
N ILE A 164 -12.09 -2.34 12.12
CA ILE A 164 -11.32 -3.56 11.83
C ILE A 164 -10.03 -3.61 12.66
N ALA A 165 -9.28 -2.52 12.74
CA ALA A 165 -8.04 -2.44 13.50
C ALA A 165 -8.23 -2.67 15.01
N ARG A 166 -9.42 -2.34 15.56
CA ARG A 166 -9.79 -2.65 16.94
C ARG A 166 -10.20 -4.10 17.17
N GLY A 167 -10.41 -4.88 16.11
CA GLY A 167 -10.81 -6.29 16.16
C GLY A 167 -12.29 -6.55 15.85
N GLU A 168 -13.05 -5.50 15.49
CA GLU A 168 -14.42 -5.64 14.99
C GLU A 168 -14.38 -6.03 13.51
N ASN A 169 -14.08 -7.30 13.26
CA ASN A 169 -13.66 -7.77 11.95
C ASN A 169 -14.71 -8.61 11.19
N LYS A 170 -15.90 -8.82 11.76
CA LYS A 170 -17.04 -9.40 11.06
C LYS A 170 -18.00 -8.31 10.60
N LEU A 171 -18.74 -8.56 9.53
CA LEU A 171 -19.69 -7.59 8.98
C LEU A 171 -20.67 -7.04 10.04
N ASN A 172 -21.12 -7.90 10.95
CA ASN A 172 -22.03 -7.51 12.04
C ASN A 172 -21.33 -6.63 13.08
N ASP A 173 -20.09 -6.95 13.43
CA ASP A 173 -19.32 -6.20 14.41
C ASP A 173 -19.03 -4.79 13.86
N ILE A 174 -18.62 -4.70 12.58
CA ILE A 174 -18.42 -3.43 11.87
C ILE A 174 -19.72 -2.61 11.82
N PHE A 175 -20.86 -3.27 11.56
CA PHE A 175 -22.18 -2.61 11.57
C PHE A 175 -22.50 -1.97 12.92
N HIS A 176 -22.28 -2.70 14.02
CA HIS A 176 -22.54 -2.18 15.37
C HIS A 176 -21.55 -1.08 15.75
N ALA A 177 -20.28 -1.20 15.38
CA ALA A 177 -19.23 -0.25 15.70
C ALA A 177 -19.35 1.07 14.92
N THR A 178 -19.79 1.02 13.65
CA THR A 178 -19.82 2.20 12.77
C THR A 178 -21.18 2.87 12.65
N GLY A 179 -22.27 2.13 12.93
CA GLY A 179 -23.63 2.59 12.68
C GLY A 179 -24.00 2.67 11.18
N PHE A 180 -23.13 2.27 10.27
CA PHE A 180 -23.41 2.25 8.84
C PHE A 180 -24.31 1.05 8.48
N SER A 181 -25.15 1.19 7.45
CA SER A 181 -25.95 0.07 6.96
C SER A 181 -25.05 -1.07 6.43
N ARG A 182 -25.51 -2.33 6.58
CA ARG A 182 -24.78 -3.50 6.05
C ARG A 182 -24.50 -3.40 4.55
N ALA A 183 -25.43 -2.84 3.78
CA ALA A 183 -25.26 -2.61 2.36
C ALA A 183 -24.09 -1.64 2.08
N LYS A 184 -24.04 -0.51 2.82
CA LYS A 184 -22.94 0.45 2.71
C LYS A 184 -21.61 -0.20 3.07
N ILE A 185 -21.52 -0.88 4.21
CA ILE A 185 -20.28 -1.56 4.65
C ILE A 185 -19.83 -2.59 3.60
N SER A 186 -20.73 -3.38 3.04
CA SER A 186 -20.38 -4.38 2.02
C SER A 186 -19.76 -3.76 0.77
N VAL A 187 -20.27 -2.61 0.31
CA VAL A 187 -19.71 -1.87 -0.82
C VAL A 187 -18.31 -1.35 -0.49
N TYR A 188 -18.13 -0.76 0.69
CA TYR A 188 -16.85 -0.21 1.11
C TYR A 188 -15.78 -1.29 1.32
N LEU A 189 -16.16 -2.43 1.93
CA LEU A 189 -15.25 -3.58 2.08
C LEU A 189 -14.85 -4.17 0.73
N LYS A 190 -15.78 -4.23 -0.23
CA LYS A 190 -15.48 -4.67 -1.60
C LYS A 190 -14.46 -3.74 -2.26
N ASN A 191 -14.62 -2.44 -2.11
CA ASN A 191 -13.66 -1.46 -2.65
C ASN A 191 -12.29 -1.58 -1.97
N LEU A 192 -12.26 -1.63 -0.63
CA LEU A 192 -11.01 -1.82 0.13
C LEU A 192 -10.28 -3.11 -0.27
N ALA A 193 -11.02 -4.19 -0.55
CA ALA A 193 -10.44 -5.43 -1.04
C ALA A 193 -9.91 -5.30 -2.49
N ALA A 194 -10.64 -4.59 -3.36
CA ALA A 194 -10.19 -4.34 -4.74
C ALA A 194 -8.88 -3.55 -4.79
N PHE A 195 -8.67 -2.62 -3.85
CA PHE A 195 -7.43 -1.86 -3.68
C PHE A 195 -6.40 -2.55 -2.79
N ASN A 196 -6.63 -3.81 -2.42
CA ASN A 196 -5.70 -4.63 -1.63
C ASN A 196 -5.34 -4.04 -0.25
N ILE A 197 -6.21 -3.18 0.31
CA ILE A 197 -6.06 -2.59 1.65
C ILE A 197 -6.59 -3.54 2.71
N VAL A 198 -7.71 -4.23 2.43
CA VAL A 198 -8.35 -5.20 3.31
C VAL A 198 -8.47 -6.53 2.58
N GLU A 199 -8.29 -7.61 3.31
CA GLU A 199 -8.59 -8.96 2.82
C GLU A 199 -9.62 -9.65 3.71
N LYS A 200 -10.30 -10.63 3.13
CA LYS A 200 -11.22 -11.49 3.85
C LYS A 200 -10.58 -12.85 4.08
N VAL A 201 -10.31 -13.16 5.32
CA VAL A 201 -9.73 -14.44 5.74
C VAL A 201 -10.84 -15.37 6.17
N VAL A 202 -10.84 -16.59 5.65
CA VAL A 202 -11.78 -17.65 6.00
C VAL A 202 -11.00 -18.78 6.67
N SER A 203 -11.41 -19.19 7.87
CA SER A 203 -10.76 -20.29 8.56
C SER A 203 -10.89 -21.59 7.78
N PHE A 204 -9.79 -22.34 7.69
CA PHE A 204 -9.75 -23.66 7.06
C PHE A 204 -10.71 -24.65 7.76
N GLU A 205 -10.84 -24.56 9.08
CA GLU A 205 -11.72 -25.42 9.89
C GLU A 205 -13.22 -25.22 9.57
N THR A 206 -13.63 -24.11 8.98
CA THR A 206 -15.03 -23.82 8.64
C THR A 206 -15.45 -24.24 7.24
N GLY A 207 -14.66 -25.11 6.56
CA GLY A 207 -14.98 -25.63 5.23
C GLY A 207 -14.55 -24.75 4.07
N GLY A 208 -13.61 -23.85 4.29
CA GLY A 208 -12.93 -23.08 3.23
C GLY A 208 -13.88 -22.17 2.42
N TRP A 209 -13.68 -22.18 1.12
CA TRP A 209 -14.36 -21.30 0.15
C TRP A 209 -15.88 -21.37 0.14
N GLU A 210 -16.47 -22.51 0.51
CA GLU A 210 -17.93 -22.72 0.48
C GLU A 210 -18.65 -21.93 1.59
N ASN A 211 -17.95 -21.55 2.67
CA ASN A 211 -18.51 -20.80 3.79
C ASN A 211 -18.03 -19.34 3.86
N ALA A 212 -17.96 -18.67 2.73
CA ALA A 212 -17.55 -17.26 2.63
C ALA A 212 -18.32 -16.28 3.54
N LYS A 213 -19.47 -16.70 4.10
CA LYS A 213 -20.24 -15.89 5.06
C LYS A 213 -19.58 -15.80 6.45
N LYS A 214 -18.66 -16.71 6.82
CA LYS A 214 -18.01 -16.77 8.14
C LYS A 214 -16.62 -16.14 8.19
N GLY A 215 -16.14 -15.56 7.10
CA GLY A 215 -14.81 -14.92 7.06
C GLY A 215 -14.75 -13.64 7.88
N VAL A 216 -13.54 -13.33 8.33
CA VAL A 216 -13.20 -12.08 9.00
C VAL A 216 -12.43 -11.16 8.05
N TYR A 217 -12.61 -9.86 8.22
CA TYR A 217 -11.87 -8.84 7.47
C TYR A 217 -10.64 -8.42 8.28
N GLN A 218 -9.50 -8.30 7.60
CA GLN A 218 -8.29 -7.76 8.21
C GLN A 218 -7.63 -6.74 7.29
N ILE A 219 -6.98 -5.75 7.88
CA ILE A 219 -6.17 -4.79 7.14
C ILE A 219 -4.89 -5.50 6.73
N LYS A 220 -4.60 -5.51 5.43
CA LYS A 220 -3.46 -6.24 4.87
C LYS A 220 -2.14 -5.49 5.06
N ASP A 221 -2.16 -4.17 4.90
CA ASP A 221 -1.00 -3.33 5.13
C ASP A 221 -0.75 -3.16 6.64
N THR A 222 0.41 -3.60 7.09
CA THR A 222 0.76 -3.61 8.51
C THR A 222 0.86 -2.20 9.08
N PHE A 223 1.44 -1.25 8.35
CA PHE A 223 1.54 0.14 8.81
C PHE A 223 0.17 0.81 8.88
N VAL A 224 -0.69 0.60 7.90
CA VAL A 224 -2.07 1.09 7.93
C VAL A 224 -2.82 0.50 9.13
N ASN A 225 -2.63 -0.80 9.42
CA ASN A 225 -3.24 -1.44 10.58
C ASN A 225 -2.75 -0.82 11.90
N PHE A 226 -1.43 -0.62 12.06
CA PHE A 226 -0.84 0.04 13.22
C PHE A 226 -1.39 1.47 13.39
N TRP A 227 -1.45 2.25 12.32
CA TRP A 227 -1.98 3.61 12.33
C TRP A 227 -3.45 3.65 12.78
N PHE A 228 -4.31 2.81 12.21
CA PHE A 228 -5.73 2.76 12.57
C PHE A 228 -5.99 2.15 13.94
N LYS A 229 -5.09 1.35 14.46
CA LYS A 229 -5.18 0.82 15.82
C LYS A 229 -4.83 1.88 16.86
N PHE A 230 -3.72 2.60 16.68
CA PHE A 230 -3.13 3.42 17.73
C PHE A 230 -3.25 4.93 17.49
N VAL A 231 -3.06 5.38 16.26
CA VAL A 231 -2.92 6.82 15.97
C VAL A 231 -4.25 7.45 15.59
N TYR A 232 -4.92 6.91 14.61
CA TYR A 232 -6.18 7.48 14.09
C TYR A 232 -7.26 7.71 15.17
N PRO A 233 -7.55 6.78 16.08
CA PRO A 233 -8.56 7.00 17.12
C PRO A 233 -8.20 8.12 18.10
N ASN A 234 -6.93 8.49 18.19
CA ASN A 234 -6.37 9.44 19.14
C ASN A 234 -5.80 10.70 18.48
N MET A 235 -6.19 10.99 17.23
CA MET A 235 -5.66 12.11 16.45
C MET A 235 -5.73 13.45 17.18
N SER A 236 -6.80 13.74 17.93
CA SER A 236 -6.92 14.96 18.70
C SER A 236 -5.81 15.09 19.75
N ASN A 237 -5.41 13.98 20.36
CA ASN A 237 -4.34 13.94 21.37
C ASN A 237 -2.94 13.98 20.74
N LEU A 238 -2.81 13.55 19.49
CA LEU A 238 -1.56 13.67 18.75
C LEU A 238 -1.12 15.13 18.55
N TYR A 239 -2.07 16.08 18.51
CA TYR A 239 -1.79 17.51 18.44
C TYR A 239 -1.51 18.16 19.80
N LEU A 240 -1.90 17.52 20.91
CA LEU A 240 -1.83 18.07 22.25
C LEU A 240 -0.65 17.55 23.07
N LEU A 241 -0.24 16.32 22.81
CA LEU A 241 0.82 15.63 23.54
C LEU A 241 2.14 15.67 22.76
N SER A 242 3.25 15.55 23.47
CA SER A 242 4.51 15.23 22.80
C SER A 242 4.45 13.82 22.19
N PRO A 243 5.25 13.51 21.16
CA PRO A 243 5.30 12.16 20.59
C PRO A 243 5.57 11.06 21.63
N GLU A 244 6.42 11.35 22.62
CA GLU A 244 6.79 10.44 23.69
C GLU A 244 5.63 10.17 24.66
N GLU A 245 4.91 11.24 25.08
CA GLU A 245 3.71 11.12 25.93
C GLU A 245 2.59 10.39 25.21
N PHE A 246 2.42 10.65 23.90
CA PHE A 246 1.44 9.94 23.09
C PHE A 246 1.78 8.44 23.02
N TYR A 247 3.05 8.10 22.73
CA TYR A 247 3.49 6.71 22.67
C TYR A 247 3.24 5.97 23.98
N ASP A 248 3.66 6.54 25.12
CA ASP A 248 3.51 5.93 26.45
C ASP A 248 2.03 5.74 26.82
N THR A 249 1.17 6.66 26.39
CA THR A 249 -0.25 6.63 26.73
C THR A 249 -1.03 5.61 25.90
N TYR A 250 -0.77 5.56 24.59
CA TYR A 250 -1.65 4.85 23.63
C TYR A 250 -1.03 3.63 22.96
N ILE A 251 0.31 3.52 22.93
CA ILE A 251 0.98 2.44 22.19
C ILE A 251 1.63 1.44 23.13
N GLU A 252 2.48 1.89 24.07
CA GLU A 252 3.34 1.03 24.87
C GLU A 252 2.59 -0.10 25.58
N LYS A 253 1.45 0.21 26.18
CA LYS A 253 0.68 -0.74 26.99
C LYS A 253 -0.04 -1.82 26.18
N GLU A 254 -0.35 -1.53 24.92
CA GLU A 254 -1.10 -2.43 24.06
C GLU A 254 -0.24 -3.07 22.95
N LEU A 255 1.02 -2.66 22.82
CA LEU A 255 1.88 -3.08 21.73
C LEU A 255 2.09 -4.59 21.69
N ASP A 256 2.43 -5.21 22.82
CA ASP A 256 2.71 -6.65 22.87
C ASP A 256 1.43 -7.46 22.53
N ALA A 257 0.28 -7.09 23.09
CA ALA A 257 -1.01 -7.71 22.74
C ALA A 257 -1.44 -7.47 21.26
N TYR A 258 -1.00 -6.38 20.68
CA TYR A 258 -1.21 -6.11 19.25
C TYR A 258 -0.35 -7.02 18.37
N LEU A 259 0.89 -7.29 18.77
CA LEU A 259 1.84 -8.12 18.00
C LEU A 259 1.55 -9.63 18.11
N GLU A 260 0.78 -10.07 19.09
CA GLU A 260 0.36 -11.47 19.27
C GLU A 260 -0.83 -11.88 18.38
N ARG A 261 -1.41 -10.96 17.61
CA ARG A 261 -2.56 -11.20 16.72
C ARG A 261 -2.13 -11.65 15.34
#